data_7bf42ace2000e114d6401cde12b7bd3a
#
_entry.id   7bf42ace2000e114d6401cde12b7bd3a
#
_cell.length_a   1.000
_cell.length_b   1.000
_cell.length_c   1.000
_cell.angle_alpha   90.00
_cell.angle_beta   90.00
_cell.angle_gamma   90.00
#
_symmetry.space_group_name_H-M   'P 1'
#
loop_
_entity.id
_entity.type
_entity.pdbx_description
1 polymer ?
#
loop_
_entity_poly.entity_id
_entity_poly.type
_entity_poly.pdbx_seq_one_letter_code
_entity_poly.pdbx_strand_id
1 'polypeptide(L)'
;LFPGHKCGSLQLVDLCNAKPGSSSAPFTINAHQSELGCLAVNQQGTLVASASRKGTLIRLFDTQTREQLVELRRGTDPATLYCINFSHDSSFLCSSSDKGTVHIFALKDTKLNRRSALARVGKVGPMIGQYVDSQWSLASFTVPAESACICAFGKNTSKNVNSVIAVCVDGTFHKYVFTPEGNCNREAFDVYLDICDDDIF
;
A
#
# COMPACT_ATOMS: atom_id res chain seq x y z
N LEU A 1 9.12 13.34 -1.65
CA LEU A 1 7.97 12.92 -2.43
C LEU A 1 6.76 13.74 -2.03
N PHE A 2 6.03 14.30 -2.99
CA PHE A 2 4.81 15.10 -2.76
C PHE A 2 3.92 15.11 -4.01
N PRO A 3 2.62 15.48 -3.90
CA PRO A 3 1.75 15.64 -5.06
C PRO A 3 2.27 16.73 -6.01
N GLY A 4 2.17 16.47 -7.32
CA GLY A 4 2.55 17.45 -8.35
C GLY A 4 1.44 18.44 -8.70
N HIS A 5 1.76 19.42 -9.52
CA HIS A 5 0.80 20.44 -9.95
C HIS A 5 -0.31 19.90 -10.86
N LYS A 6 0.00 18.89 -11.68
CA LYS A 6 -1.00 18.24 -12.52
C LYS A 6 -1.78 17.21 -11.72
N CYS A 7 -3.08 17.13 -11.93
CA CYS A 7 -3.94 16.10 -11.35
C CYS A 7 -3.32 14.72 -11.57
N GLY A 8 -3.20 13.92 -10.51
CA GLY A 8 -2.64 12.57 -10.55
C GLY A 8 -1.12 12.48 -10.74
N SER A 9 -0.41 13.60 -10.77
CA SER A 9 1.05 13.58 -10.82
C SER A 9 1.67 13.64 -9.43
N LEU A 10 2.87 13.06 -9.30
CA LEU A 10 3.72 13.16 -8.12
C LEU A 10 5.07 13.77 -8.48
N GLN A 11 5.74 14.36 -7.53
CA GLN A 11 7.06 14.96 -7.67
C GLN A 11 8.05 14.35 -6.69
N LEU A 12 9.25 14.10 -7.20
CA LEU A 12 10.40 13.56 -6.48
C LEU A 12 11.52 14.59 -6.42
N VAL A 13 12.13 14.75 -5.25
CA VAL A 13 13.35 15.52 -5.06
C VAL A 13 14.41 14.58 -4.50
N ASP A 14 15.56 14.55 -5.15
CA ASP A 14 16.74 13.84 -4.65
C ASP A 14 17.49 14.76 -3.67
N LEU A 15 17.43 14.42 -2.39
CA LEU A 15 18.08 15.18 -1.34
C LEU A 15 19.56 14.83 -1.19
N CYS A 16 20.01 13.65 -1.67
CA CYS A 16 21.40 13.24 -1.57
C CYS A 16 22.32 14.10 -2.46
N ASN A 17 21.79 14.53 -3.61
CA ASN A 17 22.50 15.37 -4.58
C ASN A 17 22.15 16.86 -4.47
N ALA A 18 21.32 17.25 -3.50
CA ALA A 18 20.94 18.64 -3.29
C ALA A 18 22.11 19.42 -2.67
N LYS A 19 22.50 20.53 -3.31
CA LYS A 19 23.50 21.46 -2.77
C LYS A 19 22.79 22.58 -2.03
N PRO A 20 23.22 22.94 -0.80
CA PRO A 20 22.68 24.11 -0.10
C PRO A 20 22.74 25.37 -0.99
N GLY A 21 21.65 26.12 -1.05
CA GLY A 21 21.58 27.35 -1.85
C GLY A 21 21.38 27.14 -3.37
N SER A 22 21.29 25.90 -3.85
CA SER A 22 20.94 25.60 -5.25
C SER A 22 19.50 25.11 -5.36
N SER A 23 18.78 25.59 -6.39
CA SER A 23 17.44 25.09 -6.72
C SER A 23 17.57 24.01 -7.80
N SER A 24 17.04 22.82 -7.55
CA SER A 24 16.88 21.77 -8.56
C SER A 24 15.39 21.53 -8.82
N ALA A 25 15.02 21.41 -10.10
CA ALA A 25 13.65 21.08 -10.45
C ALA A 25 13.31 19.66 -10.00
N PRO A 26 12.15 19.44 -9.36
CA PRO A 26 11.71 18.09 -9.01
C PRO A 26 11.40 17.27 -10.26
N PHE A 27 11.59 15.96 -10.16
CA PHE A 27 11.16 15.03 -11.20
C PHE A 27 9.67 14.76 -11.07
N THR A 28 8.95 14.76 -12.19
CA THR A 28 7.50 14.53 -12.22
C THR A 28 7.19 13.16 -12.82
N ILE A 29 6.31 12.41 -12.15
CA ILE A 29 5.70 11.18 -12.65
C ILE A 29 4.20 11.39 -12.76
N ASN A 30 3.61 11.13 -13.95
CA ASN A 30 2.16 11.15 -14.16
C ASN A 30 1.61 9.78 -13.75
N ALA A 31 1.28 9.63 -12.48
CA ALA A 31 0.95 8.34 -11.89
C ALA A 31 -0.51 7.92 -12.10
N HIS A 32 -1.45 8.86 -12.04
CA HIS A 32 -2.88 8.60 -12.13
C HIS A 32 -3.61 9.66 -12.96
N GLN A 33 -4.84 9.32 -13.40
CA GLN A 33 -5.71 10.27 -14.12
C GLN A 33 -6.53 11.16 -13.17
N SER A 34 -6.71 10.74 -11.91
CA SER A 34 -7.41 11.49 -10.88
C SER A 34 -6.45 11.88 -9.76
N GLU A 35 -6.89 12.79 -8.88
CA GLU A 35 -6.09 13.30 -7.76
C GLU A 35 -5.46 12.17 -6.93
N LEU A 36 -4.25 12.42 -6.44
CA LEU A 36 -3.56 11.53 -5.53
C LEU A 36 -4.25 11.50 -4.17
N GLY A 37 -4.43 10.30 -3.63
CA GLY A 37 -5.00 10.08 -2.31
C GLY A 37 -3.98 9.60 -1.29
N CYS A 38 -3.03 8.77 -1.70
CA CYS A 38 -2.03 8.22 -0.81
C CYS A 38 -0.70 8.00 -1.54
N LEU A 39 0.42 8.24 -0.86
CA LEU A 39 1.78 8.12 -1.38
C LEU A 39 2.68 7.47 -0.33
N ALA A 40 3.62 6.66 -0.77
CA ALA A 40 4.68 6.11 0.07
C ALA A 40 5.99 5.99 -0.72
N VAL A 41 7.11 6.07 -0.02
CA VAL A 41 8.44 5.78 -0.53
C VAL A 41 9.06 4.70 0.35
N ASN A 42 9.78 3.75 -0.26
CA ASN A 42 10.46 2.72 0.51
C ASN A 42 11.68 3.32 1.27
N GLN A 43 12.20 2.58 2.23
CA GLN A 43 13.30 3.06 3.08
C GLN A 43 14.58 3.38 2.29
N GLN A 44 14.83 2.67 1.19
CA GLN A 44 16.00 2.89 0.34
C GLN A 44 15.83 4.08 -0.61
N GLY A 45 14.64 4.67 -0.71
CA GLY A 45 14.37 5.76 -1.66
C GLY A 45 14.30 5.32 -3.12
N THR A 46 14.25 4.01 -3.41
CA THR A 46 14.31 3.46 -4.77
C THR A 46 12.94 3.19 -5.38
N LEU A 47 11.90 3.04 -4.56
CA LEU A 47 10.54 2.73 -4.99
C LEU A 47 9.54 3.74 -4.43
N VAL A 48 8.57 4.10 -5.25
CA VAL A 48 7.41 4.90 -4.86
C VAL A 48 6.14 4.11 -5.14
N ALA A 49 5.24 4.10 -4.17
CA ALA A 49 3.88 3.63 -4.32
C ALA A 49 2.90 4.80 -4.28
N SER A 50 1.93 4.79 -5.16
CA SER A 50 0.89 5.84 -5.23
C SER A 50 -0.48 5.25 -5.46
N ALA A 51 -1.49 5.87 -4.88
CA ALA A 51 -2.90 5.62 -5.17
C ALA A 51 -3.63 6.93 -5.39
N SER A 52 -4.61 6.93 -6.29
CA SER A 52 -5.52 8.05 -6.46
C SER A 52 -6.63 8.02 -5.41
N ARG A 53 -7.40 9.11 -5.30
CA ARG A 53 -8.61 9.18 -4.45
C ARG A 53 -9.66 8.11 -4.76
N LYS A 54 -9.66 7.57 -5.99
CA LYS A 54 -10.50 6.42 -6.34
C LYS A 54 -10.14 5.17 -5.54
N GLY A 55 -8.86 4.99 -5.17
CA GLY A 55 -8.40 3.96 -4.25
C GLY A 55 -8.55 2.51 -4.73
N THR A 56 -8.81 2.27 -6.01
CA THR A 56 -8.94 0.91 -6.56
C THR A 56 -7.60 0.30 -6.96
N LEU A 57 -6.63 1.15 -7.31
CA LEU A 57 -5.32 0.75 -7.81
C LEU A 57 -4.21 1.43 -7.01
N ILE A 58 -3.13 0.68 -6.80
CA ILE A 58 -1.86 1.18 -6.28
C ILE A 58 -0.81 0.94 -7.38
N ARG A 59 -0.06 1.95 -7.75
CA ARG A 59 1.00 1.88 -8.76
C ARG A 59 2.36 2.07 -8.13
N LEU A 60 3.31 1.21 -8.51
CA LEU A 60 4.70 1.32 -8.10
C LEU A 60 5.55 1.87 -9.24
N PHE A 61 6.47 2.74 -8.87
CA PHE A 61 7.43 3.36 -9.79
C PHE A 61 8.84 3.23 -9.24
N ASP A 62 9.78 3.02 -10.14
CA ASP A 62 11.20 3.18 -9.85
C ASP A 62 11.53 4.68 -9.77
N THR A 63 12.31 5.09 -8.75
CA THR A 63 12.62 6.52 -8.56
C THR A 63 13.68 7.04 -9.52
N GLN A 64 14.54 6.17 -10.05
CA GLN A 64 15.61 6.55 -10.99
C GLN A 64 15.09 6.58 -12.42
N THR A 65 14.48 5.47 -12.89
CA THR A 65 13.97 5.37 -14.26
C THR A 65 12.63 6.08 -14.42
N ARG A 66 11.87 6.26 -13.33
CA ARG A 66 10.50 6.84 -13.29
C ARG A 66 9.47 5.98 -14.02
N GLU A 67 9.83 4.75 -14.34
CA GLU A 67 8.95 3.81 -15.01
C GLU A 67 8.00 3.14 -14.01
N GLN A 68 6.79 2.86 -14.47
CA GLN A 68 5.84 2.06 -13.72
C GLN A 68 6.29 0.59 -13.74
N LEU A 69 6.56 0.04 -12.57
CA LEU A 69 7.01 -1.34 -12.41
C LEU A 69 5.84 -2.32 -12.33
N VAL A 70 4.81 -1.97 -11.56
CA VAL A 70 3.66 -2.85 -11.34
C VAL A 70 2.41 -2.05 -10.99
N GLU A 71 1.25 -2.60 -11.35
CA GLU A 71 -0.07 -2.14 -10.93
C GLU A 71 -0.71 -3.19 -10.04
N LEU A 72 -1.02 -2.79 -8.81
CA LEU A 72 -1.66 -3.62 -7.80
C LEU A 72 -3.12 -3.20 -7.68
N ARG A 73 -4.01 -4.17 -7.60
CA ARG A 73 -5.44 -3.92 -7.45
C ARG A 73 -5.88 -4.17 -6.02
N ARG A 74 -6.27 -3.09 -5.33
CA ARG A 74 -6.85 -3.16 -3.99
C ARG A 74 -8.28 -3.73 -4.05
N GLY A 75 -9.07 -3.31 -5.03
CA GLY A 75 -10.47 -3.77 -5.19
C GLY A 75 -11.13 -3.21 -6.44
N THR A 76 -12.40 -3.54 -6.64
CA THR A 76 -13.23 -3.02 -7.73
C THR A 76 -13.90 -1.71 -7.38
N ASP A 77 -14.31 -1.57 -6.12
CA ASP A 77 -15.08 -0.41 -5.66
C ASP A 77 -14.16 0.70 -5.15
N PRO A 78 -14.55 1.97 -5.32
CA PRO A 78 -13.81 3.09 -4.76
C PRO A 78 -13.63 2.96 -3.24
N ALA A 79 -12.49 3.42 -2.74
CA ALA A 79 -12.21 3.46 -1.31
C ALA A 79 -11.19 4.56 -0.99
N THR A 80 -11.33 5.16 0.16
CA THR A 80 -10.32 6.08 0.70
C THR A 80 -9.22 5.25 1.36
N LEU A 81 -8.00 5.30 0.80
CA LEU A 81 -6.86 4.68 1.43
C LEU A 81 -6.38 5.55 2.59
N TYR A 82 -6.16 4.92 3.74
CA TYR A 82 -5.62 5.59 4.92
C TYR A 82 -4.10 5.54 4.95
N CYS A 83 -3.51 4.43 4.54
CA CYS A 83 -2.06 4.33 4.40
C CYS A 83 -1.63 3.31 3.34
N ILE A 84 -0.38 3.49 2.88
CA ILE A 84 0.39 2.54 2.08
C ILE A 84 1.77 2.47 2.74
N ASN A 85 2.25 1.27 3.06
CA ASN A 85 3.57 1.09 3.63
C ASN A 85 4.32 -0.08 2.99
N PHE A 86 5.63 0.09 2.82
CA PHE A 86 6.56 -0.95 2.40
C PHE A 86 7.07 -1.76 3.58
N SER A 87 7.37 -3.04 3.37
CA SER A 87 8.22 -3.79 4.29
C SER A 87 9.65 -3.23 4.27
N HIS A 88 10.41 -3.45 5.35
CA HIS A 88 11.77 -2.93 5.50
C HIS A 88 12.68 -3.30 4.32
N ASP A 89 12.57 -4.53 3.82
CA ASP A 89 13.34 -5.05 2.69
C ASP A 89 12.68 -4.80 1.33
N SER A 90 11.56 -4.06 1.29
CA SER A 90 10.75 -3.77 0.10
C SER A 90 10.23 -5.01 -0.63
N SER A 91 10.12 -6.16 0.06
CA SER A 91 9.55 -7.37 -0.53
C SER A 91 8.03 -7.36 -0.60
N PHE A 92 7.40 -6.58 0.28
CA PHE A 92 5.94 -6.49 0.40
C PHE A 92 5.47 -5.06 0.56
N LEU A 93 4.19 -4.85 0.28
CA LEU A 93 3.47 -3.60 0.50
C LEU A 93 2.14 -3.92 1.19
N CYS A 94 1.78 -3.13 2.19
CA CYS A 94 0.45 -3.20 2.81
C CYS A 94 -0.31 -1.90 2.62
N SER A 95 -1.64 -1.99 2.59
CA SER A 95 -2.53 -0.82 2.51
C SER A 95 -3.80 -1.04 3.31
N SER A 96 -4.27 0.01 3.98
CA SER A 96 -5.57 0.07 4.66
C SER A 96 -6.48 1.10 4.01
N SER A 97 -7.79 0.94 4.20
CA SER A 97 -8.80 1.81 3.62
C SER A 97 -10.06 1.86 4.48
N ASP A 98 -11.00 2.74 4.10
CA ASP A 98 -12.35 2.87 4.68
C ASP A 98 -13.25 1.63 4.50
N LYS A 99 -12.75 0.57 3.87
CA LYS A 99 -13.44 -0.73 3.75
C LYS A 99 -13.08 -1.70 4.89
N GLY A 100 -12.29 -1.28 5.87
CA GLY A 100 -11.86 -2.11 7.00
C GLY A 100 -10.92 -3.26 6.64
N THR A 101 -10.58 -3.44 5.37
CA THR A 101 -9.69 -4.51 4.91
C THR A 101 -8.28 -3.97 4.71
N VAL A 102 -7.32 -4.65 5.32
CA VAL A 102 -5.89 -4.46 5.07
C VAL A 102 -5.44 -5.47 4.01
N HIS A 103 -4.87 -4.97 2.91
CA HIS A 103 -4.35 -5.75 1.81
C HIS A 103 -2.83 -5.85 1.87
N ILE A 104 -2.29 -7.02 1.54
CA ILE A 104 -0.86 -7.30 1.50
C ILE A 104 -0.50 -7.78 0.09
N PHE A 105 0.50 -7.16 -0.52
CA PHE A 105 0.97 -7.45 -1.87
C PHE A 105 2.45 -7.84 -1.84
N ALA A 106 2.81 -8.86 -2.61
CA ALA A 106 4.20 -9.19 -2.87
C ALA A 106 4.75 -8.30 -3.98
N LEU A 107 5.95 -7.75 -3.78
CA LEU A 107 6.62 -6.86 -4.73
C LEU A 107 7.79 -7.52 -5.45
N LYS A 108 8.63 -8.29 -4.73
CA LYS A 108 9.79 -8.98 -5.32
C LYS A 108 9.37 -10.23 -6.09
N ASP A 109 8.57 -11.09 -5.47
CA ASP A 109 8.01 -12.26 -6.15
C ASP A 109 6.53 -12.04 -6.43
N THR A 110 6.25 -11.33 -7.49
CA THR A 110 4.90 -10.96 -7.90
C THR A 110 4.03 -12.16 -8.31
N LYS A 111 4.62 -13.33 -8.50
CA LYS A 111 3.87 -14.57 -8.78
C LYS A 111 3.03 -15.03 -7.59
N LEU A 112 3.40 -14.61 -6.38
CA LEU A 112 2.64 -14.88 -5.16
C LEU A 112 1.31 -14.12 -5.14
N ASN A 113 1.20 -12.99 -5.83
CA ASN A 113 -0.02 -12.22 -5.92
C ASN A 113 -1.10 -12.97 -6.71
N ARG A 114 -2.34 -12.86 -6.25
CA ARG A 114 -3.47 -13.44 -6.96
C ARG A 114 -3.69 -12.72 -8.29
N ARG A 115 -4.09 -13.48 -9.30
CA ARG A 115 -4.48 -12.94 -10.61
C ARG A 115 -5.98 -13.06 -10.79
N SER A 116 -6.56 -12.13 -11.56
CA SER A 116 -7.98 -12.22 -11.92
C SER A 116 -8.30 -13.58 -12.55
N ALA A 117 -9.45 -14.15 -12.18
CA ALA A 117 -9.93 -15.38 -12.83
C ALA A 117 -10.08 -15.23 -14.35
N LEU A 118 -10.36 -14.01 -14.84
CA LEU A 118 -10.46 -13.67 -16.25
C LEU A 118 -9.09 -13.72 -16.98
N ALA A 119 -7.97 -13.57 -16.26
CA ALA A 119 -6.62 -13.73 -16.83
C ALA A 119 -6.35 -15.15 -17.32
N ARG A 120 -7.10 -16.13 -16.83
CA ARG A 120 -6.97 -17.55 -17.23
C ARG A 120 -7.69 -17.89 -18.54
N VAL A 121 -8.58 -17.03 -19.03
CA VAL A 121 -9.46 -17.31 -20.17
C VAL A 121 -8.89 -16.86 -21.53
N GLY A 122 -7.75 -16.19 -21.58
CA GLY A 122 -6.90 -16.00 -22.79
C GLY A 122 -7.50 -15.22 -23.98
N LYS A 123 -8.74 -14.69 -23.92
CA LYS A 123 -9.35 -13.91 -24.99
C LYS A 123 -10.14 -12.73 -24.43
N VAL A 124 -9.44 -11.64 -24.18
CA VAL A 124 -10.10 -10.46 -23.62
C VAL A 124 -9.72 -9.24 -24.46
N GLY A 125 -10.71 -8.47 -24.91
CA GLY A 125 -10.51 -7.27 -25.72
C GLY A 125 -9.73 -6.17 -24.95
N PRO A 126 -9.22 -5.15 -25.65
CA PRO A 126 -8.24 -4.19 -25.11
C PRO A 126 -8.74 -3.37 -23.88
N MET A 127 -10.03 -3.18 -23.70
CA MET A 127 -10.57 -2.48 -22.53
C MET A 127 -10.59 -3.32 -21.24
N ILE A 128 -10.57 -4.64 -21.37
CA ILE A 128 -10.57 -5.57 -20.23
C ILE A 128 -9.13 -5.97 -19.89
N GLY A 129 -8.18 -5.78 -20.81
CA GLY A 129 -6.76 -6.14 -20.63
C GLY A 129 -6.13 -5.52 -19.40
N GLN A 130 -6.33 -4.22 -19.15
CA GLN A 130 -5.79 -3.54 -17.96
C GLN A 130 -6.33 -4.08 -16.63
N TYR A 131 -7.60 -4.54 -16.60
CA TYR A 131 -8.18 -5.18 -15.41
C TYR A 131 -7.59 -6.57 -15.17
N VAL A 132 -7.29 -7.27 -16.25
CA VAL A 132 -6.74 -8.64 -16.24
C VAL A 132 -5.27 -8.64 -15.80
N ASP A 133 -4.50 -7.61 -16.19
CA ASP A 133 -3.06 -7.52 -15.91
C ASP A 133 -2.76 -7.02 -14.48
N SER A 134 -3.74 -6.41 -13.80
CA SER A 134 -3.57 -5.97 -12.42
C SER A 134 -3.40 -7.16 -11.46
N GLN A 135 -2.47 -7.03 -10.53
CA GLN A 135 -2.20 -8.04 -9.51
C GLN A 135 -3.02 -7.77 -8.26
N TRP A 136 -3.75 -8.78 -7.79
CA TRP A 136 -4.55 -8.73 -6.57
C TRP A 136 -3.70 -9.07 -5.35
N SER A 137 -4.19 -8.70 -4.16
CA SER A 137 -3.47 -8.97 -2.91
C SER A 137 -3.12 -10.45 -2.75
N LEU A 138 -1.90 -10.72 -2.29
CA LEU A 138 -1.44 -12.03 -1.83
C LEU A 138 -2.30 -12.51 -0.65
N ALA A 139 -2.45 -11.65 0.34
CA ALA A 139 -3.20 -11.91 1.57
C ALA A 139 -3.98 -10.65 1.97
N SER A 140 -4.98 -10.83 2.80
CA SER A 140 -5.75 -9.73 3.39
C SER A 140 -6.39 -10.17 4.70
N PHE A 141 -6.67 -9.20 5.56
CA PHE A 141 -7.47 -9.38 6.77
C PHE A 141 -8.38 -8.18 6.98
N THR A 142 -9.45 -8.38 7.71
CA THR A 142 -10.37 -7.29 8.08
C THR A 142 -10.20 -6.98 9.56
N VAL A 143 -10.05 -5.69 9.88
CA VAL A 143 -10.05 -5.23 11.27
C VAL A 143 -11.48 -5.28 11.81
N PRO A 144 -11.67 -5.64 13.10
CA PRO A 144 -12.98 -5.65 13.72
C PRO A 144 -13.67 -4.28 13.60
N ALA A 145 -15.00 -4.29 13.51
CA ALA A 145 -15.84 -3.10 13.38
C ALA A 145 -15.48 -2.17 12.22
N GLU A 146 -14.69 -2.63 11.24
CA GLU A 146 -14.22 -1.83 10.09
C GLU A 146 -13.56 -0.50 10.52
N SER A 147 -12.94 -0.50 11.70
CA SER A 147 -12.30 0.69 12.26
C SER A 147 -11.25 1.24 11.31
N ALA A 148 -11.19 2.57 11.19
CA ALA A 148 -10.12 3.22 10.47
C ALA A 148 -8.78 2.85 11.13
N CYS A 149 -7.80 2.42 10.32
CA CYS A 149 -6.51 1.99 10.83
C CYS A 149 -5.36 2.40 9.92
N ILE A 150 -4.20 2.59 10.50
CA ILE A 150 -2.93 2.59 9.80
C ILE A 150 -2.30 1.20 9.94
N CYS A 151 -1.55 0.76 8.93
CA CYS A 151 -0.90 -0.53 8.96
C CYS A 151 0.58 -0.42 8.59
N ALA A 152 1.40 -1.28 9.18
CA ALA A 152 2.83 -1.38 8.91
C ALA A 152 3.32 -2.81 9.08
N PHE A 153 4.47 -3.14 8.48
CA PHE A 153 5.10 -4.44 8.69
C PHE A 153 5.80 -4.48 10.05
N GLY A 154 5.60 -5.57 10.79
CA GLY A 154 6.34 -5.86 12.01
C GLY A 154 7.77 -6.33 11.71
N LYS A 155 8.66 -6.24 12.71
CA LYS A 155 9.98 -6.86 12.62
C LYS A 155 9.83 -8.38 12.63
N ASN A 156 10.46 -9.05 11.66
CA ASN A 156 10.49 -10.50 11.64
C ASN A 156 11.38 -11.00 12.77
N THR A 157 10.78 -11.73 13.70
CA THR A 157 11.50 -12.36 14.81
C THR A 157 12.01 -13.78 14.46
N SER A 158 11.48 -14.37 13.39
CA SER A 158 11.93 -15.65 12.84
C SER A 158 12.05 -15.56 11.31
N LYS A 159 12.91 -16.38 10.72
CA LYS A 159 13.29 -16.33 9.29
C LYS A 159 12.14 -16.48 8.28
N ASN A 160 10.97 -16.96 8.70
CA ASN A 160 9.88 -17.33 7.78
C ASN A 160 8.50 -16.75 8.14
N VAL A 161 8.40 -15.85 9.10
CA VAL A 161 7.11 -15.31 9.54
C VAL A 161 7.06 -13.81 9.26
N ASN A 162 6.28 -13.44 8.27
CA ASN A 162 5.98 -12.04 7.97
C ASN A 162 4.75 -11.60 8.77
N SER A 163 4.79 -10.41 9.34
CA SER A 163 3.66 -9.87 10.08
C SER A 163 3.31 -8.45 9.65
N VAL A 164 2.02 -8.14 9.74
CA VAL A 164 1.47 -6.79 9.57
C VAL A 164 0.74 -6.40 10.84
N ILE A 165 0.97 -5.17 11.27
CA ILE A 165 0.36 -4.56 12.43
C ILE A 165 -0.65 -3.54 11.93
N ALA A 166 -1.86 -3.55 12.49
CA ALA A 166 -2.86 -2.52 12.30
C ALA A 166 -3.12 -1.83 13.64
N VAL A 167 -3.02 -0.50 13.65
CA VAL A 167 -3.34 0.35 14.80
C VAL A 167 -4.59 1.12 14.44
N CYS A 168 -5.66 0.91 15.19
CA CYS A 168 -6.99 1.39 14.90
C CYS A 168 -7.34 2.65 15.72
N VAL A 169 -8.23 3.48 15.16
CA VAL A 169 -8.70 4.71 15.84
C VAL A 169 -9.52 4.44 17.10
N ASP A 170 -10.06 3.23 17.25
CA ASP A 170 -10.79 2.78 18.45
C ASP A 170 -9.85 2.40 19.61
N GLY A 171 -8.54 2.63 19.46
CA GLY A 171 -7.55 2.30 20.49
C GLY A 171 -7.09 0.86 20.48
N THR A 172 -7.46 0.07 19.48
CA THR A 172 -7.06 -1.33 19.37
C THR A 172 -5.84 -1.53 18.49
N PHE A 173 -5.08 -2.57 18.80
CA PHE A 173 -3.91 -3.03 18.06
C PHE A 173 -4.12 -4.48 17.66
N HIS A 174 -3.83 -4.77 16.39
CA HIS A 174 -3.95 -6.10 15.84
C HIS A 174 -2.66 -6.48 15.12
N LYS A 175 -2.11 -7.66 15.40
CA LYS A 175 -0.98 -8.23 14.68
C LYS A 175 -1.43 -9.48 13.94
N TYR A 176 -1.20 -9.48 12.63
CA TYR A 176 -1.47 -10.62 11.76
C TYR A 176 -0.17 -11.16 11.18
N VAL A 177 -0.05 -12.47 11.14
CA VAL A 177 1.02 -13.18 10.45
C VAL A 177 0.50 -13.71 9.13
N PHE A 178 1.32 -13.65 8.09
CA PHE A 178 0.96 -14.15 6.77
C PHE A 178 2.08 -14.98 6.15
N THR A 179 1.70 -15.85 5.23
CA THR A 179 2.62 -16.76 4.55
C THR A 179 2.65 -16.49 3.05
N PRO A 180 3.69 -16.96 2.32
CA PRO A 180 3.75 -16.85 0.85
C PRO A 180 2.57 -17.52 0.14
N GLU A 181 1.92 -18.51 0.75
CA GLU A 181 0.73 -19.17 0.22
C GLU A 181 -0.54 -18.33 0.36
N GLY A 182 -0.45 -17.18 1.03
CA GLY A 182 -1.56 -16.23 1.20
C GLY A 182 -2.44 -16.50 2.42
N ASN A 183 -2.02 -17.38 3.34
CA ASN A 183 -2.68 -17.54 4.64
C ASN A 183 -2.39 -16.32 5.50
N CYS A 184 -3.40 -15.84 6.24
CA CYS A 184 -3.27 -14.68 7.11
C CYS A 184 -4.08 -14.91 8.39
N ASN A 185 -3.39 -14.95 9.53
CA ASN A 185 -4.01 -15.28 10.83
C ASN A 185 -3.64 -14.22 11.87
N ARG A 186 -4.59 -13.86 12.73
CA ARG A 186 -4.34 -12.97 13.85
C ARG A 186 -3.47 -13.68 14.89
N GLU A 187 -2.32 -13.08 15.20
CA GLU A 187 -1.38 -13.57 16.19
C GLU A 187 -1.58 -12.88 17.54
N ALA A 188 -1.87 -11.57 17.54
CA ALA A 188 -2.04 -10.81 18.74
C ALA A 188 -3.12 -9.72 18.58
N PHE A 189 -3.70 -9.37 19.70
CA PHE A 189 -4.65 -8.27 19.87
C PHE A 189 -4.40 -7.63 21.23
N ASP A 190 -4.45 -6.29 21.28
CA ASP A 190 -4.37 -5.56 22.53
C ASP A 190 -5.12 -4.22 22.40
N VAL A 191 -5.42 -3.61 23.53
CA VAL A 191 -5.97 -2.26 23.64
C VAL A 191 -4.85 -1.36 24.15
N TYR A 192 -4.38 -0.44 23.30
CA TYR A 192 -3.24 0.44 23.62
C TYR A 192 -3.68 1.81 24.16
N LEU A 193 -4.95 2.19 23.93
CA LEU A 193 -5.57 3.37 24.54
C LEU A 193 -6.62 2.89 25.53
N ASP A 194 -6.32 2.99 26.80
CA ASP A 194 -7.32 2.93 27.84
C ASP A 194 -8.06 4.27 27.79
N ILE A 195 -9.22 4.28 27.14
CA ILE A 195 -10.14 5.41 27.24
C ILE A 195 -10.73 5.27 28.65
N CYS A 196 -10.00 5.78 29.63
CA CYS A 196 -10.58 6.01 30.94
C CYS A 196 -11.77 6.96 30.70
N ASP A 197 -12.98 6.50 31.04
CA ASP A 197 -14.14 7.34 31.20
C ASP A 197 -13.86 8.33 32.35
N ASP A 198 -13.08 9.37 32.06
CA ASP A 198 -12.95 10.56 32.90
C ASP A 198 -14.10 11.53 32.63
N ASP A 199 -15.30 11.01 32.40
CA ASP A 199 -16.54 11.77 32.45
C ASP A 199 -17.12 11.74 33.86
N ILE A 200 -16.34 12.27 34.82
CA ILE A 200 -16.88 12.75 36.11
C ILE A 200 -16.28 14.12 36.37
N PHE A 201 -16.87 15.15 35.74
CA PHE A 201 -16.94 16.48 36.28
C PHE A 201 -18.23 17.15 35.83
#